data_434d1584d7461cd0c55d597ba5fe05ee
#
_entry.id   434d1584d7461cd0c55d597ba5fe05ee
#
_cell.length_a   1.000
_cell.length_b   1.000
_cell.length_c   1.000
_cell.angle_alpha   90.00
_cell.angle_beta   90.00
_cell.angle_gamma   90.00
#
_symmetry.space_group_name_H-M   'P 1'
#
loop_
_entity.id
_entity.type
_entity.pdbx_description
1 polymer ?
#
loop_
_entity_poly.entity_id
_entity_poly.type
_entity_poly.pdbx_seq_one_letter_code
_entity_poly.pdbx_strand_id
1 'polypeptide(L)'
;MRTLLHLFIMLPFFLVAQSKTATDAWTYNGTTAEPRTLAQVLLNKDLLVSALFASPELAEKTRSDIFISFPTPDGRLKNFRMFSSPVMPASLAQKYPDILTYTGIGLDNPGERVSVTVSNSGIKAMILGSKGNVFIDPIQESPGSYRVSYQEISAPISNHCSGCGIEDAIIVEAPFVNNTNRNEFPECVGEAQPCYTIGDTLVTYRFAGILTAEANNEIADGTVPGGMTWMNALVNQINLLWVRELGFRLELVQNNDTLVYTDVNPTPSEFTAYDM
;
A
#
# COMPACT_ATOMS: atom_id res chain seq x y z
N MET A 1 -54.01 -34.53 39.08
CA MET A 1 -52.63 -34.03 38.91
C MET A 1 -52.32 -33.96 37.43
N ARG A 2 -52.34 -32.75 36.88
CA ARG A 2 -52.01 -32.50 35.46
C ARG A 2 -50.60 -31.93 35.40
N THR A 3 -49.64 -32.73 34.94
CA THR A 3 -48.25 -32.31 34.69
C THR A 3 -48.20 -31.55 33.39
N LEU A 4 -47.90 -30.22 33.45
CA LEU A 4 -47.57 -29.39 32.30
C LEU A 4 -46.12 -29.65 31.87
N LEU A 5 -45.94 -30.23 30.68
CA LEU A 5 -44.65 -30.43 30.04
C LEU A 5 -44.28 -29.13 29.32
N HIS A 6 -43.32 -28.38 29.85
CA HIS A 6 -42.78 -27.18 29.17
C HIS A 6 -41.78 -27.63 28.12
N LEU A 7 -42.18 -27.52 26.84
CA LEU A 7 -41.32 -27.72 25.69
C LEU A 7 -40.45 -26.44 25.49
N PHE A 8 -39.19 -26.53 25.88
CA PHE A 8 -38.22 -25.46 25.65
C PHE A 8 -37.73 -25.52 24.20
N ILE A 9 -38.25 -24.66 23.30
CA ILE A 9 -37.79 -24.54 21.92
C ILE A 9 -36.50 -23.70 21.95
N MET A 10 -35.33 -24.36 21.86
CA MET A 10 -34.06 -23.72 21.59
C MET A 10 -34.04 -23.24 20.14
N LEU A 11 -34.32 -21.96 19.91
CA LEU A 11 -34.06 -21.34 18.60
C LEU A 11 -32.53 -21.22 18.42
N PRO A 12 -31.96 -21.74 17.33
CA PRO A 12 -30.57 -21.48 17.03
C PRO A 12 -30.40 -19.99 16.68
N PHE A 13 -29.66 -19.26 17.48
CA PHE A 13 -29.21 -17.93 17.16
C PHE A 13 -28.20 -18.07 16.01
N PHE A 14 -28.63 -17.85 14.78
CA PHE A 14 -27.72 -17.62 13.67
C PHE A 14 -27.08 -16.24 13.87
N LEU A 15 -25.85 -16.22 14.36
CA LEU A 15 -24.99 -15.04 14.28
C LEU A 15 -24.68 -14.81 12.80
N VAL A 16 -25.45 -13.95 12.16
CA VAL A 16 -25.09 -13.42 10.84
C VAL A 16 -23.91 -12.49 11.06
N ALA A 17 -22.71 -12.94 10.72
CA ALA A 17 -21.54 -12.09 10.68
C ALA A 17 -21.84 -10.97 9.65
N GLN A 18 -22.08 -9.76 10.15
CA GLN A 18 -22.24 -8.59 9.28
C GLN A 18 -20.87 -8.25 8.69
N SER A 19 -20.74 -8.34 7.36
CA SER A 19 -19.55 -7.85 6.67
C SER A 19 -19.43 -6.34 6.91
N LYS A 20 -18.29 -5.91 7.43
CA LYS A 20 -18.05 -4.51 7.76
C LYS A 20 -17.54 -3.80 6.51
N THR A 21 -18.40 -2.98 5.89
CA THR A 21 -18.07 -2.21 4.69
C THR A 21 -17.96 -0.73 5.04
N ALA A 22 -16.82 -0.10 4.75
CA ALA A 22 -16.60 1.34 4.92
C ALA A 22 -16.66 2.04 3.54
N THR A 23 -17.82 2.00 2.88
CA THR A 23 -18.04 2.67 1.58
C THR A 23 -18.16 4.18 1.73
N ASP A 24 -18.63 4.67 2.87
CA ASP A 24 -18.95 6.08 3.11
C ASP A 24 -17.80 6.86 3.76
N ALA A 25 -16.60 6.29 3.82
CA ALA A 25 -15.44 6.96 4.40
C ALA A 25 -14.92 8.12 3.54
N TRP A 26 -15.19 8.10 2.23
CA TRP A 26 -14.66 9.06 1.26
C TRP A 26 -15.77 9.90 0.64
N THR A 27 -15.53 11.21 0.56
CA THR A 27 -16.43 12.16 -0.12
C THR A 27 -15.63 12.98 -1.11
N TYR A 28 -16.04 12.99 -2.40
CA TYR A 28 -15.42 13.84 -3.41
C TYR A 28 -15.71 15.31 -3.14
N ASN A 29 -14.65 16.13 -3.18
CA ASN A 29 -14.75 17.57 -2.99
C ASN A 29 -14.62 18.28 -4.35
N GLY A 30 -15.75 18.75 -4.89
CA GLY A 30 -15.81 19.53 -6.12
C GLY A 30 -15.86 18.72 -7.42
N THR A 31 -15.96 19.45 -8.53
CA THR A 31 -15.91 18.90 -9.89
C THR A 31 -14.46 18.64 -10.28
N THR A 32 -14.16 17.40 -10.64
CA THR A 32 -12.85 17.06 -11.21
C THR A 32 -12.71 17.70 -12.60
N ALA A 33 -11.57 18.39 -12.80
CA ALA A 33 -11.25 18.91 -14.13
C ALA A 33 -11.03 17.75 -15.14
N GLU A 34 -11.47 17.93 -16.37
CA GLU A 34 -11.15 17.00 -17.47
C GLU A 34 -9.77 17.36 -18.09
N PRO A 35 -8.91 16.40 -18.41
CA PRO A 35 -9.03 14.95 -18.15
C PRO A 35 -8.89 14.65 -16.66
N ARG A 36 -9.68 13.69 -16.15
CA ARG A 36 -9.72 13.30 -14.72
C ARG A 36 -8.49 12.50 -14.32
N THR A 37 -7.36 13.17 -14.22
CA THR A 37 -6.09 12.59 -13.74
C THR A 37 -5.84 12.86 -12.27
N LEU A 38 -6.57 13.83 -11.70
CA LEU A 38 -6.45 14.30 -10.32
C LEU A 38 -7.83 14.55 -9.72
N ALA A 39 -8.05 14.11 -8.49
CA ALA A 39 -9.23 14.43 -7.69
C ALA A 39 -8.83 14.83 -6.27
N GLN A 40 -9.70 15.61 -5.61
CA GLN A 40 -9.62 15.87 -4.18
C GLN A 40 -10.80 15.20 -3.48
N VAL A 41 -10.53 14.57 -2.35
CA VAL A 41 -11.52 13.89 -1.54
C VAL A 41 -11.35 14.23 -0.06
N LEU A 42 -12.44 14.17 0.68
CA LEU A 42 -12.44 14.24 2.14
C LEU A 42 -12.54 12.82 2.69
N LEU A 43 -11.81 12.57 3.78
CA LEU A 43 -11.81 11.28 4.46
C LEU A 43 -12.39 11.41 5.88
N ASN A 44 -13.36 10.55 6.18
CA ASN A 44 -13.68 10.22 7.57
C ASN A 44 -12.67 9.16 8.06
N LYS A 45 -11.55 9.64 8.65
CA LYS A 45 -10.43 8.80 9.09
C LYS A 45 -10.87 7.78 10.13
N ASP A 46 -11.69 8.17 11.10
CA ASP A 46 -12.10 7.29 12.21
C ASP A 46 -12.92 6.11 11.69
N LEU A 47 -13.82 6.35 10.74
CA LEU A 47 -14.60 5.31 10.10
C LEU A 47 -13.70 4.31 9.35
N LEU A 48 -12.76 4.81 8.56
CA LEU A 48 -11.85 3.98 7.79
C LEU A 48 -10.91 3.17 8.70
N VAL A 49 -10.27 3.81 9.67
CA VAL A 49 -9.34 3.17 10.60
C VAL A 49 -10.05 2.11 11.44
N SER A 50 -11.27 2.41 11.95
CA SER A 50 -12.04 1.43 12.72
C SER A 50 -12.44 0.20 11.89
N ALA A 51 -12.66 0.36 10.58
CA ALA A 51 -12.93 -0.74 9.68
C ALA A 51 -11.65 -1.56 9.42
N LEU A 52 -10.53 -0.88 9.12
CA LEU A 52 -9.22 -1.51 8.88
C LEU A 52 -8.73 -2.31 10.08
N PHE A 53 -8.94 -1.80 11.30
CA PHE A 53 -8.49 -2.46 12.53
C PHE A 53 -9.09 -3.87 12.73
N ALA A 54 -10.25 -4.14 12.14
CA ALA A 54 -10.89 -5.44 12.16
C ALA A 54 -10.34 -6.42 11.09
N SER A 55 -9.38 -5.98 10.25
CA SER A 55 -8.81 -6.81 9.20
C SER A 55 -7.92 -7.90 9.78
N PRO A 56 -8.10 -9.18 9.39
CA PRO A 56 -7.22 -10.26 9.80
C PRO A 56 -5.85 -10.09 9.16
N GLU A 57 -4.83 -10.69 9.77
CA GLU A 57 -3.50 -10.74 9.18
C GLU A 57 -3.51 -11.58 7.89
N LEU A 58 -2.77 -11.11 6.88
CA LEU A 58 -2.64 -11.82 5.62
C LEU A 58 -1.81 -13.09 5.82
N ALA A 59 -2.46 -14.24 5.73
CA ALA A 59 -1.84 -15.55 5.75
C ALA A 59 -2.46 -16.42 4.64
N GLU A 60 -1.78 -17.49 4.25
CA GLU A 60 -2.09 -18.32 3.06
C GLU A 60 -3.56 -18.78 2.95
N LYS A 61 -4.23 -19.00 4.07
CA LYS A 61 -5.63 -19.48 4.10
C LYS A 61 -6.59 -18.52 4.80
N THR A 62 -6.15 -17.29 5.06
CA THR A 62 -6.98 -16.33 5.79
C THR A 62 -8.04 -15.75 4.86
N ARG A 63 -9.29 -15.83 5.30
CA ARG A 63 -10.42 -15.15 4.67
C ARG A 63 -10.75 -13.88 5.46
N SER A 64 -10.81 -12.76 4.77
CA SER A 64 -11.29 -11.51 5.35
C SER A 64 -12.71 -11.21 4.88
N ASP A 65 -13.56 -10.75 5.79
CA ASP A 65 -14.89 -10.22 5.50
C ASP A 65 -14.93 -8.69 5.68
N ILE A 66 -13.77 -8.05 5.67
CA ILE A 66 -13.63 -6.60 5.73
C ILE A 66 -13.47 -6.06 4.32
N PHE A 67 -14.41 -5.22 3.91
CA PHE A 67 -14.45 -4.60 2.59
C PHE A 67 -14.38 -3.08 2.73
N ILE A 68 -13.45 -2.47 2.00
CA ILE A 68 -13.24 -1.01 2.03
C ILE A 68 -13.17 -0.50 0.60
N SER A 69 -13.81 0.64 0.38
CA SER A 69 -13.79 1.35 -0.90
C SER A 69 -12.71 2.42 -0.89
N PHE A 70 -11.98 2.54 -1.99
CA PHE A 70 -10.96 3.58 -2.20
C PHE A 70 -11.29 4.40 -3.44
N PRO A 71 -11.08 5.73 -3.39
CA PRO A 71 -11.38 6.62 -4.52
C PRO A 71 -10.35 6.47 -5.64
N THR A 72 -10.80 6.76 -6.85
CA THR A 72 -9.96 6.87 -8.04
C THR A 72 -10.12 8.25 -8.67
N PRO A 73 -9.13 8.74 -9.45
CA PRO A 73 -9.19 10.10 -10.00
C PRO A 73 -10.39 10.35 -10.91
N ASP A 74 -10.94 9.30 -11.52
CA ASP A 74 -12.12 9.36 -12.40
C ASP A 74 -13.46 9.44 -11.65
N GLY A 75 -13.44 9.67 -10.34
CA GLY A 75 -14.65 9.88 -9.52
C GLY A 75 -15.36 8.59 -9.10
N ARG A 76 -14.72 7.43 -9.27
CA ARG A 76 -15.26 6.14 -8.87
C ARG A 76 -14.63 5.63 -7.58
N LEU A 77 -15.33 4.72 -6.91
CA LEU A 77 -14.81 3.95 -5.79
C LEU A 77 -14.52 2.52 -6.25
N LYS A 78 -13.38 1.99 -5.83
CA LYS A 78 -13.01 0.58 -6.02
C LYS A 78 -13.04 -0.14 -4.68
N ASN A 79 -13.61 -1.34 -4.67
CA ASN A 79 -13.80 -2.14 -3.47
C ASN A 79 -12.69 -3.17 -3.32
N PHE A 80 -12.13 -3.25 -2.11
CA PHE A 80 -11.06 -4.18 -1.78
C PHE A 80 -11.40 -4.98 -0.53
N ARG A 81 -11.03 -6.25 -0.55
CA ARG A 81 -10.99 -7.11 0.64
C ARG A 81 -9.68 -6.87 1.36
N MET A 82 -9.75 -6.40 2.61
CA MET A 82 -8.60 -5.90 3.35
C MET A 82 -8.00 -6.93 4.29
N PHE A 83 -6.68 -6.85 4.45
CA PHE A 83 -5.88 -7.65 5.38
C PHE A 83 -4.87 -6.75 6.07
N SER A 84 -4.56 -7.04 7.34
CA SER A 84 -3.39 -6.48 8.01
C SER A 84 -2.12 -7.09 7.40
N SER A 85 -1.15 -6.26 7.10
CA SER A 85 0.12 -6.67 6.48
C SER A 85 1.28 -5.88 7.09
N PRO A 86 1.65 -6.19 8.36
CA PRO A 86 2.68 -5.45 9.07
C PRO A 86 4.02 -5.58 8.34
N VAL A 87 4.72 -4.45 8.19
CA VAL A 87 6.08 -4.38 7.61
C VAL A 87 7.13 -4.14 8.68
N MET A 88 6.71 -3.87 9.91
CA MET A 88 7.60 -3.78 11.08
C MET A 88 7.56 -5.07 11.89
N PRO A 89 8.70 -5.54 12.41
CA PRO A 89 8.71 -6.59 13.41
C PRO A 89 8.06 -6.10 14.71
N ALA A 90 7.56 -7.03 15.55
CA ALA A 90 6.78 -6.72 16.74
C ALA A 90 7.48 -5.73 17.70
N SER A 91 8.80 -5.84 17.87
CA SER A 91 9.59 -4.94 18.74
C SER A 91 9.60 -3.50 18.25
N LEU A 92 9.66 -3.29 16.93
CA LEU A 92 9.62 -1.96 16.33
C LEU A 92 8.17 -1.41 16.30
N ALA A 93 7.19 -2.25 16.01
CA ALA A 93 5.78 -1.87 16.03
C ALA A 93 5.31 -1.40 17.42
N GLN A 94 5.87 -1.95 18.52
CA GLN A 94 5.59 -1.48 19.87
C GLN A 94 6.09 -0.06 20.15
N LYS A 95 7.15 0.40 19.46
CA LYS A 95 7.65 1.78 19.56
C LYS A 95 6.79 2.76 18.74
N TYR A 96 6.17 2.28 17.67
CA TYR A 96 5.38 3.08 16.72
C TYR A 96 3.98 2.47 16.52
N PRO A 97 3.16 2.37 17.58
CA PRO A 97 1.86 1.69 17.54
C PRO A 97 0.83 2.36 16.62
N ASP A 98 1.05 3.64 16.31
CA ASP A 98 0.17 4.42 15.43
C ASP A 98 0.45 4.19 13.93
N ILE A 99 1.56 3.50 13.59
CA ILE A 99 1.90 3.19 12.20
C ILE A 99 1.43 1.77 11.89
N LEU A 100 0.35 1.68 11.11
CA LEU A 100 -0.28 0.42 10.72
C LEU A 100 -0.27 0.25 9.21
N THR A 101 -0.03 -0.95 8.74
CA THR A 101 0.02 -1.25 7.30
C THR A 101 -0.94 -2.37 6.94
N TYR A 102 -1.63 -2.16 5.82
CA TYR A 102 -2.64 -3.06 5.30
C TYR A 102 -2.44 -3.28 3.82
N THR A 103 -2.95 -4.40 3.32
CA THR A 103 -3.06 -4.70 1.90
C THR A 103 -4.49 -5.12 1.57
N GLY A 104 -4.89 -4.94 0.32
CA GLY A 104 -6.22 -5.34 -0.14
C GLY A 104 -6.19 -5.97 -1.52
N ILE A 105 -7.15 -6.86 -1.74
CA ILE A 105 -7.40 -7.55 -3.01
C ILE A 105 -8.68 -7.00 -3.61
N GLY A 106 -8.64 -6.55 -4.87
CA GLY A 106 -9.80 -6.02 -5.57
C GLY A 106 -10.94 -7.04 -5.66
N LEU A 107 -12.17 -6.59 -5.39
CA LEU A 107 -13.35 -7.46 -5.48
C LEU A 107 -13.80 -7.64 -6.93
N ASP A 108 -13.82 -6.55 -7.69
CA ASP A 108 -14.27 -6.56 -9.10
C ASP A 108 -13.16 -7.10 -10.02
N ASN A 109 -11.89 -6.86 -9.67
CA ASN A 109 -10.74 -7.33 -10.39
C ASN A 109 -9.68 -7.87 -9.39
N PRO A 110 -9.59 -9.19 -9.21
CA PRO A 110 -8.60 -9.80 -8.31
C PRO A 110 -7.12 -9.52 -8.68
N GLY A 111 -6.85 -9.04 -9.89
CA GLY A 111 -5.52 -8.57 -10.30
C GLY A 111 -5.15 -7.20 -9.69
N GLU A 112 -6.12 -6.41 -9.25
CA GLU A 112 -5.87 -5.13 -8.59
C GLU A 112 -5.54 -5.34 -7.11
N ARG A 113 -4.65 -4.51 -6.60
CA ARG A 113 -4.20 -4.54 -5.21
C ARG A 113 -4.17 -3.12 -4.66
N VAL A 114 -4.34 -3.00 -3.34
CA VAL A 114 -4.16 -1.74 -2.64
C VAL A 114 -3.21 -1.95 -1.45
N SER A 115 -2.27 -1.04 -1.26
CA SER A 115 -1.52 -0.86 0.00
C SER A 115 -2.06 0.35 0.74
N VAL A 116 -2.18 0.24 2.05
CA VAL A 116 -2.64 1.33 2.92
C VAL A 116 -1.72 1.43 4.11
N THR A 117 -1.19 2.61 4.36
CA THR A 117 -0.43 2.93 5.57
C THR A 117 -1.18 3.99 6.34
N VAL A 118 -1.53 3.66 7.56
CA VAL A 118 -2.17 4.57 8.53
C VAL A 118 -1.11 5.12 9.46
N SER A 119 -1.19 6.40 9.77
CA SER A 119 -0.34 7.05 10.77
C SER A 119 -1.04 8.25 11.41
N ASN A 120 -0.39 8.92 12.34
CA ASN A 120 -0.91 10.17 12.93
C ASN A 120 -1.04 11.28 11.88
N SER A 121 -0.13 11.36 10.91
CA SER A 121 -0.16 12.33 9.82
C SER A 121 -1.25 12.06 8.77
N GLY A 122 -1.94 10.93 8.85
CA GLY A 122 -2.99 10.58 7.89
C GLY A 122 -2.83 9.17 7.32
N ILE A 123 -3.37 9.00 6.13
CA ILE A 123 -3.35 7.73 5.39
C ILE A 123 -2.61 7.96 4.08
N LYS A 124 -1.69 7.05 3.77
CA LYS A 124 -1.11 6.93 2.42
C LYS A 124 -1.58 5.62 1.81
N ALA A 125 -2.08 5.67 0.57
CA ALA A 125 -2.48 4.45 -0.12
C ALA A 125 -2.01 4.47 -1.57
N MET A 126 -1.76 3.28 -2.11
CA MET A 126 -1.48 3.07 -3.52
C MET A 126 -2.33 1.92 -4.03
N ILE A 127 -3.06 2.16 -5.12
CA ILE A 127 -3.79 1.12 -5.85
C ILE A 127 -2.95 0.73 -7.06
N LEU A 128 -2.60 -0.54 -7.15
CA LEU A 128 -2.00 -1.14 -8.33
C LEU A 128 -3.12 -1.58 -9.26
N GLY A 129 -3.34 -0.83 -10.34
CA GLY A 129 -4.46 -1.04 -11.25
C GLY A 129 -4.04 -1.27 -12.70
N SER A 130 -4.90 -1.88 -13.48
CA SER A 130 -4.67 -2.17 -14.90
C SER A 130 -4.58 -0.91 -15.78
N LYS A 131 -5.14 0.21 -15.32
CA LYS A 131 -5.11 1.52 -16.01
C LYS A 131 -4.00 2.44 -15.53
N GLY A 132 -3.10 1.96 -14.69
CA GLY A 132 -2.07 2.70 -14.01
C GLY A 132 -2.25 2.70 -12.50
N ASN A 133 -1.19 3.08 -11.80
CA ASN A 133 -1.20 3.16 -10.36
C ASN A 133 -1.91 4.44 -9.91
N VAL A 134 -2.72 4.33 -8.85
CA VAL A 134 -3.38 5.47 -8.21
C VAL A 134 -2.73 5.71 -6.87
N PHE A 135 -2.35 6.96 -6.59
CA PHE A 135 -1.84 7.40 -5.30
C PHE A 135 -2.89 8.20 -4.57
N ILE A 136 -2.99 7.98 -3.26
CA ILE A 136 -3.88 8.68 -2.34
C ILE A 136 -3.01 9.21 -1.21
N ASP A 137 -2.78 10.51 -1.21
CA ASP A 137 -1.89 11.18 -0.26
C ASP A 137 -2.61 12.30 0.50
N PRO A 138 -2.31 12.50 1.79
CA PRO A 138 -2.88 13.60 2.55
C PRO A 138 -2.38 14.96 2.02
N ILE A 139 -3.26 15.95 2.02
CA ILE A 139 -2.92 17.34 1.71
C ILE A 139 -2.56 18.02 3.04
N GLN A 140 -1.29 18.39 3.22
CA GLN A 140 -0.78 18.91 4.49
C GLN A 140 -1.49 20.22 4.92
N GLU A 141 -1.78 21.09 3.97
CA GLU A 141 -2.42 22.38 4.22
C GLU A 141 -3.93 22.27 4.48
N SER A 142 -4.53 21.09 4.31
CA SER A 142 -5.97 20.86 4.46
C SER A 142 -6.23 19.55 5.20
N PRO A 143 -6.23 19.54 6.53
CA PRO A 143 -6.46 18.33 7.31
C PRO A 143 -7.75 17.60 6.93
N GLY A 144 -7.67 16.30 6.76
CA GLY A 144 -8.80 15.46 6.31
C GLY A 144 -9.02 15.44 4.79
N SER A 145 -8.31 16.31 4.04
CA SER A 145 -8.34 16.31 2.58
C SER A 145 -7.22 15.47 2.00
N TYR A 146 -7.51 14.80 0.88
CA TYR A 146 -6.58 13.91 0.19
C TYR A 146 -6.55 14.23 -1.29
N ARG A 147 -5.35 14.10 -1.86
CA ARG A 147 -5.12 14.11 -3.29
C ARG A 147 -5.19 12.67 -3.80
N VAL A 148 -5.95 12.47 -4.86
CA VAL A 148 -6.06 11.17 -5.56
C VAL A 148 -5.60 11.40 -6.99
N SER A 149 -4.49 10.77 -7.39
CA SER A 149 -3.89 10.98 -8.70
C SER A 149 -3.45 9.66 -9.33
N TYR A 150 -3.48 9.59 -10.66
CA TYR A 150 -2.73 8.57 -11.37
C TYR A 150 -1.23 8.86 -11.26
N GLN A 151 -0.42 7.81 -11.29
CA GLN A 151 1.01 7.97 -11.45
C GLN A 151 1.26 8.79 -12.72
N GLU A 152 1.84 9.96 -12.56
CA GLU A 152 2.37 10.70 -13.70
C GLU A 152 3.49 9.84 -14.28
N ILE A 153 3.30 9.39 -15.51
CA ILE A 153 4.41 8.90 -16.31
C ILE A 153 5.18 10.19 -16.63
N SER A 154 6.13 10.54 -15.77
CA SER A 154 7.06 11.62 -16.07
C SER A 154 7.57 11.36 -17.46
N ALA A 155 7.44 12.36 -18.35
CA ALA A 155 8.10 12.32 -19.64
C ALA A 155 9.54 11.82 -19.40
N PRO A 156 10.11 10.99 -20.30
CA PRO A 156 11.40 10.40 -20.09
C PRO A 156 12.32 11.47 -19.53
N ILE A 157 12.93 11.22 -18.37
CA ILE A 157 13.80 12.17 -17.68
C ILE A 157 14.76 12.65 -18.75
N SER A 158 14.56 13.87 -19.22
CA SER A 158 15.49 14.50 -20.14
C SER A 158 16.84 14.47 -19.45
N ASN A 159 17.81 13.84 -20.05
CA ASN A 159 19.15 13.48 -19.60
C ASN A 159 19.91 14.59 -18.87
N HIS A 160 19.46 15.01 -17.68
CA HIS A 160 20.17 15.90 -16.80
C HIS A 160 20.08 15.39 -15.35
N CYS A 161 20.58 14.17 -15.11
CA CYS A 161 21.26 13.89 -13.87
C CYS A 161 22.66 14.49 -13.98
N SER A 162 22.79 15.81 -13.83
CA SER A 162 24.09 16.40 -13.57
C SER A 162 24.46 16.07 -12.13
N GLY A 163 25.03 14.88 -11.92
CA GLY A 163 25.45 14.46 -10.59
C GLY A 163 25.39 12.96 -10.31
N CYS A 164 24.72 12.16 -11.10
CA CYS A 164 24.96 10.72 -11.09
C CYS A 164 26.27 10.47 -11.83
N GLY A 165 27.34 10.15 -11.12
CA GLY A 165 28.66 9.83 -11.71
C GLY A 165 28.69 8.50 -12.48
N ILE A 166 27.60 8.16 -13.14
CA ILE A 166 27.54 7.15 -14.19
C ILE A 166 27.84 7.96 -15.46
N GLU A 167 29.13 8.05 -15.82
CA GLU A 167 29.53 8.37 -17.18
C GLU A 167 28.69 7.47 -18.09
N ASP A 168 28.08 8.07 -19.12
CA ASP A 168 27.24 7.39 -20.11
C ASP A 168 27.85 6.03 -20.47
N ALA A 169 27.45 4.99 -19.73
CA ALA A 169 27.59 3.65 -20.22
C ALA A 169 26.82 3.68 -21.52
N ILE A 170 27.54 3.60 -22.63
CA ILE A 170 26.99 3.46 -23.97
C ILE A 170 25.82 2.51 -23.81
N ILE A 171 24.60 3.04 -23.88
CA ILE A 171 23.41 2.23 -24.02
C ILE A 171 23.63 1.55 -25.37
N VAL A 172 24.30 0.40 -25.34
CA VAL A 172 24.18 -0.54 -26.44
C VAL A 172 22.68 -0.83 -26.42
N GLU A 173 21.96 -0.20 -27.35
CA GLU A 173 20.61 -0.60 -27.66
C GLU A 173 20.71 -2.11 -27.85
N ALA A 174 20.42 -2.86 -26.79
CA ALA A 174 20.14 -4.26 -26.94
C ALA A 174 19.07 -4.28 -28.03
N PRO A 175 19.32 -4.92 -29.18
CA PRO A 175 18.35 -4.93 -30.25
C PRO A 175 17.04 -5.35 -29.58
N PHE A 176 16.06 -4.45 -29.59
CA PHE A 176 14.70 -4.82 -29.24
C PHE A 176 14.42 -6.00 -30.17
N VAL A 177 14.58 -7.19 -29.66
CA VAL A 177 14.06 -8.37 -30.29
C VAL A 177 12.57 -8.09 -30.33
N ASN A 178 12.12 -7.56 -31.45
CA ASN A 178 10.72 -7.57 -31.84
C ASN A 178 10.32 -9.04 -31.88
N ASN A 179 10.11 -9.61 -30.70
CA ASN A 179 9.50 -10.91 -30.60
C ASN A 179 8.03 -10.72 -30.92
N THR A 180 7.76 -10.66 -32.22
CA THR A 180 6.40 -10.65 -32.79
C THR A 180 5.65 -11.95 -32.48
N ASN A 181 6.27 -12.89 -31.82
CA ASN A 181 5.67 -14.11 -31.29
C ASN A 181 5.20 -13.93 -29.83
N ARG A 182 4.45 -12.83 -29.54
CA ARG A 182 3.67 -12.72 -28.30
C ARG A 182 2.52 -13.72 -28.19
N ASN A 183 2.38 -14.61 -29.16
CA ASN A 183 1.31 -15.60 -29.22
C ASN A 183 1.67 -16.96 -28.60
N GLU A 184 2.83 -17.08 -27.94
CA GLU A 184 3.23 -18.33 -27.26
C GLU A 184 3.21 -18.26 -25.73
N PHE A 185 2.52 -17.30 -25.14
CA PHE A 185 2.06 -17.52 -23.78
C PHE A 185 0.88 -18.50 -23.87
N PRO A 186 0.90 -19.63 -23.15
CA PRO A 186 -0.23 -20.53 -23.15
C PRO A 186 -1.46 -19.72 -22.80
N GLU A 187 -2.47 -19.72 -23.70
CA GLU A 187 -3.76 -19.12 -23.42
C GLU A 187 -4.26 -19.71 -22.13
N CYS A 188 -4.40 -18.87 -21.10
CA CYS A 188 -5.02 -19.27 -19.85
C CYS A 188 -6.50 -19.51 -20.13
N VAL A 189 -6.82 -20.68 -20.64
CA VAL A 189 -8.17 -21.11 -20.93
C VAL A 189 -8.75 -21.71 -19.65
N GLY A 190 -9.59 -20.92 -18.95
CA GLY A 190 -10.42 -21.39 -17.85
C GLY A 190 -10.11 -20.72 -16.51
N GLU A 191 -11.18 -20.19 -15.90
CA GLU A 191 -11.31 -19.69 -14.54
C GLU A 191 -10.08 -19.02 -13.90
N ALA A 192 -10.16 -17.72 -13.79
CA ALA A 192 -9.42 -16.70 -12.98
C ALA A 192 -8.28 -17.16 -12.04
N GLN A 193 -7.42 -18.05 -12.50
CA GLN A 193 -6.15 -18.35 -11.82
C GLN A 193 -5.03 -17.61 -12.55
N PRO A 194 -4.04 -17.06 -11.83
CA PRO A 194 -2.87 -16.50 -12.48
C PRO A 194 -2.22 -17.56 -13.36
N CYS A 195 -1.90 -17.21 -14.60
CA CYS A 195 -1.33 -18.13 -15.60
C CYS A 195 0.02 -18.71 -15.21
N TYR A 196 0.63 -18.22 -14.16
CA TYR A 196 1.85 -18.76 -13.55
C TYR A 196 1.79 -18.58 -12.03
N THR A 197 2.35 -19.50 -11.32
CA THR A 197 2.61 -19.40 -9.89
C THR A 197 4.11 -19.15 -9.69
N ILE A 198 4.44 -18.16 -8.88
CA ILE A 198 5.86 -17.84 -8.56
C ILE A 198 6.39 -18.79 -7.48
N GLY A 199 5.67 -19.84 -7.17
CA GLY A 199 5.97 -20.83 -6.13
C GLY A 199 4.92 -20.80 -5.01
N ASP A 200 5.03 -21.75 -4.10
CA ASP A 200 4.06 -21.95 -3.00
C ASP A 200 4.53 -21.30 -1.68
N THR A 201 5.70 -20.66 -1.69
CA THR A 201 6.32 -20.10 -0.48
C THR A 201 6.61 -18.62 -0.65
N LEU A 202 6.03 -17.80 0.23
CA LEU A 202 6.38 -16.39 0.33
C LEU A 202 7.64 -16.23 1.19
N VAL A 203 8.72 -15.73 0.60
CA VAL A 203 9.97 -15.48 1.31
C VAL A 203 9.98 -14.07 1.90
N THR A 204 10.34 -13.93 3.17
CA THR A 204 10.49 -12.62 3.83
C THR A 204 11.96 -12.27 3.97
N TYR A 205 12.36 -11.12 3.38
CA TYR A 205 13.69 -10.57 3.54
C TYR A 205 13.67 -9.42 4.54
N ARG A 206 14.69 -9.38 5.42
CA ARG A 206 14.89 -8.24 6.31
C ARG A 206 15.54 -7.10 5.54
N PHE A 207 14.95 -5.91 5.67
CA PHE A 207 15.40 -4.70 4.99
C PHE A 207 15.82 -3.64 6.02
N ALA A 208 17.02 -3.10 5.86
CA ALA A 208 17.51 -1.95 6.60
C ALA A 208 17.48 -0.73 5.69
N GLY A 209 16.57 0.20 5.96
CA GLY A 209 16.42 1.43 5.18
C GLY A 209 17.07 2.61 5.90
N ILE A 210 17.97 3.32 5.21
CA ILE A 210 18.57 4.56 5.71
C ILE A 210 17.78 5.74 5.17
N LEU A 211 17.46 6.70 6.04
CA LEU A 211 16.86 7.97 5.66
C LEU A 211 17.76 9.09 6.20
N THR A 212 18.39 9.84 5.28
CA THR A 212 19.26 10.97 5.66
C THR A 212 18.44 12.12 6.25
N ALA A 213 19.07 13.00 7.01
CA ALA A 213 18.40 14.14 7.63
C ALA A 213 17.77 15.06 6.56
N GLU A 214 18.50 15.31 5.48
CA GLU A 214 18.03 16.14 4.36
C GLU A 214 16.77 15.52 3.71
N ALA A 215 16.84 14.22 3.38
CA ALA A 215 15.70 13.53 2.80
C ALA A 215 14.51 13.47 3.77
N ASN A 216 14.76 13.25 5.07
CA ASN A 216 13.71 13.23 6.08
C ASN A 216 12.98 14.59 6.18
N ASN A 217 13.74 15.70 6.10
CA ASN A 217 13.15 17.05 6.09
C ASN A 217 12.32 17.30 4.82
N GLU A 218 12.74 16.78 3.69
CA GLU A 218 12.07 17.01 2.39
C GLU A 218 10.83 16.14 2.19
N ILE A 219 10.93 14.84 2.49
CA ILE A 219 9.88 13.86 2.12
C ILE A 219 9.04 13.35 3.29
N ALA A 220 9.42 13.67 4.53
CA ALA A 220 8.68 13.35 5.74
C ALA A 220 8.41 14.64 6.55
N ASP A 221 8.72 14.67 7.83
CA ASP A 221 8.51 15.85 8.69
C ASP A 221 9.77 16.21 9.50
N GLY A 222 10.93 15.67 9.12
CA GLY A 222 12.20 15.86 9.81
C GLY A 222 12.30 15.14 11.15
N THR A 223 11.30 14.37 11.56
CA THR A 223 11.30 13.61 12.81
C THR A 223 11.53 12.12 12.58
N VAL A 224 11.96 11.39 13.61
CA VAL A 224 12.09 9.92 13.51
C VAL A 224 10.73 9.25 13.29
N PRO A 225 9.64 9.60 13.99
CA PRO A 225 8.32 9.04 13.70
C PRO A 225 7.81 9.33 12.29
N GLY A 226 8.04 10.54 11.76
CA GLY A 226 7.68 10.91 10.40
C GLY A 226 8.46 10.12 9.36
N GLY A 227 9.78 10.03 9.52
CA GLY A 227 10.63 9.19 8.67
C GLY A 227 10.24 7.71 8.71
N MET A 228 9.92 7.18 9.91
CA MET A 228 9.40 5.82 10.05
C MET A 228 8.04 5.62 9.35
N THR A 229 7.16 6.62 9.40
CA THR A 229 5.88 6.60 8.67
C THR A 229 6.13 6.52 7.16
N TRP A 230 7.02 7.34 6.64
CA TRP A 230 7.39 7.34 5.23
C TRP A 230 8.00 5.99 4.81
N MET A 231 8.97 5.49 5.61
CA MET A 231 9.64 4.21 5.33
C MET A 231 8.65 3.04 5.32
N ASN A 232 7.70 3.01 6.27
CA ASN A 232 6.66 1.99 6.30
C ASN A 232 5.75 2.06 5.07
N ALA A 233 5.38 3.28 4.63
CA ALA A 233 4.58 3.46 3.43
C ALA A 233 5.32 2.96 2.19
N LEU A 234 6.61 3.30 2.04
CA LEU A 234 7.45 2.86 0.94
C LEU A 234 7.55 1.33 0.89
N VAL A 235 7.91 0.69 2.01
CA VAL A 235 8.06 -0.78 2.06
C VAL A 235 6.74 -1.48 1.79
N ASN A 236 5.62 -0.95 2.32
CA ASN A 236 4.29 -1.50 2.05
C ASN A 236 3.90 -1.40 0.57
N GLN A 237 4.24 -0.30 -0.10
CA GLN A 237 4.01 -0.12 -1.55
C GLN A 237 4.90 -1.04 -2.39
N ILE A 238 6.17 -1.19 -2.03
CA ILE A 238 7.09 -2.14 -2.68
C ILE A 238 6.57 -3.57 -2.55
N ASN A 239 6.15 -3.96 -1.35
CA ASN A 239 5.60 -5.29 -1.09
C ASN A 239 4.35 -5.59 -1.93
N LEU A 240 3.55 -4.56 -2.26
CA LEU A 240 2.38 -4.73 -3.12
C LEU A 240 2.76 -5.30 -4.50
N LEU A 241 3.90 -4.87 -5.04
CA LEU A 241 4.46 -5.33 -6.30
C LEU A 241 5.21 -6.66 -6.13
N TRP A 242 6.15 -6.71 -5.20
CA TRP A 242 7.10 -7.82 -5.10
C TRP A 242 6.47 -9.12 -4.61
N VAL A 243 5.48 -9.05 -3.73
CA VAL A 243 4.70 -10.25 -3.34
C VAL A 243 4.01 -10.86 -4.56
N ARG A 244 3.48 -10.01 -5.44
CA ARG A 244 2.77 -10.47 -6.64
C ARG A 244 3.71 -10.93 -7.75
N GLU A 245 4.78 -10.18 -8.00
CA GLU A 245 5.64 -10.38 -9.17
C GLU A 245 6.82 -11.33 -8.90
N LEU A 246 7.30 -11.36 -7.66
CA LEU A 246 8.56 -12.01 -7.30
C LEU A 246 8.41 -13.07 -6.19
N GLY A 247 7.25 -13.16 -5.54
CA GLY A 247 7.00 -14.13 -4.47
C GLY A 247 7.79 -13.88 -3.19
N PHE A 248 8.23 -12.65 -2.94
CA PHE A 248 8.85 -12.28 -1.68
C PHE A 248 8.36 -10.91 -1.15
N ARG A 249 8.58 -10.68 0.14
CA ARG A 249 8.26 -9.43 0.82
C ARG A 249 9.44 -8.93 1.62
N LEU A 250 9.45 -7.63 1.89
CA LEU A 250 10.37 -6.98 2.79
C LEU A 250 9.72 -6.76 4.15
N GLU A 251 10.51 -6.92 5.21
CA GLU A 251 10.19 -6.53 6.56
C GLU A 251 11.36 -5.69 7.10
N LEU A 252 11.06 -4.57 7.75
CA LEU A 252 12.08 -3.70 8.33
C LEU A 252 12.85 -4.44 9.43
N VAL A 253 14.14 -4.11 9.61
CA VAL A 253 14.90 -4.60 10.76
C VAL A 253 14.35 -3.99 12.06
N GLN A 254 14.52 -4.70 13.18
CA GLN A 254 13.93 -4.33 14.47
C GLN A 254 14.35 -2.97 15.05
N ASN A 255 15.46 -2.43 14.58
CA ASN A 255 16.03 -1.15 15.00
C ASN A 255 16.19 -0.17 13.83
N ASN A 256 15.34 -0.26 12.83
CA ASN A 256 15.39 0.61 11.65
C ASN A 256 15.20 2.10 12.00
N ASP A 257 14.56 2.39 13.13
CA ASP A 257 14.40 3.74 13.66
C ASP A 257 15.74 4.45 13.97
N THR A 258 16.79 3.69 14.25
CA THR A 258 18.14 4.26 14.45
C THR A 258 18.84 4.66 13.14
N LEU A 259 18.28 4.28 12.00
CA LEU A 259 18.76 4.62 10.65
C LEU A 259 17.98 5.78 10.03
N VAL A 260 17.06 6.39 10.79
CA VAL A 260 16.35 7.62 10.42
C VAL A 260 17.06 8.80 11.07
N TYR A 261 17.77 9.57 10.27
CA TYR A 261 18.51 10.74 10.74
C TYR A 261 17.66 12.00 10.73
N THR A 262 18.01 12.95 11.59
CA THR A 262 17.32 14.22 11.79
C THR A 262 18.36 15.33 11.96
N ASP A 263 17.95 16.60 11.99
CA ASP A 263 18.88 17.73 12.23
C ASP A 263 19.54 17.65 13.62
N VAL A 264 18.88 17.03 14.60
CA VAL A 264 19.42 16.79 15.95
C VAL A 264 20.40 15.61 15.97
N ASN A 265 20.14 14.60 15.12
CA ASN A 265 21.00 13.45 14.91
C ASN A 265 21.33 13.36 13.43
N PRO A 266 22.32 14.15 12.95
CA PRO A 266 22.60 14.29 11.53
C PRO A 266 23.16 13.01 10.93
N THR A 267 22.97 12.88 9.63
CA THR A 267 23.53 11.79 8.83
C THR A 267 25.05 11.79 8.98
N PRO A 268 25.70 10.63 9.29
CA PRO A 268 27.15 10.51 9.24
C PRO A 268 27.70 10.90 7.86
N SER A 269 28.87 11.54 7.85
CA SER A 269 29.47 12.07 6.61
C SER A 269 29.71 11.02 5.53
N GLU A 270 29.96 9.77 5.94
CA GLU A 270 30.12 8.64 5.02
C GLU A 270 28.84 8.25 4.25
N PHE A 271 27.69 8.77 4.65
CA PHE A 271 26.41 8.54 3.95
C PHE A 271 25.91 9.76 3.19
N THR A 272 26.68 10.84 3.14
CA THR A 272 26.30 12.00 2.32
C THR A 272 26.52 11.70 0.83
N ALA A 273 25.60 12.17 -0.02
CA ALA A 273 25.57 11.88 -1.45
C ALA A 273 26.83 12.34 -2.25
N TYR A 274 27.76 13.04 -1.59
CA TYR A 274 29.01 13.51 -2.19
C TYR A 274 30.15 12.52 -2.08
N ASP A 275 29.98 11.43 -1.32
CA ASP A 275 31.02 10.42 -1.06
C ASP A 275 30.68 9.04 -1.69
N MET A 276 29.65 8.95 -2.52
CA MET A 276 29.25 7.73 -3.25
C MET A 276 29.58 7.80 -4.72
#